data_3ebbd1a8d014b0654fcf4bd64b934c82
#
_entry.id   3ebbd1a8d014b0654fcf4bd64b934c82
#
_cell.length_a   1.000
_cell.length_b   1.000
_cell.length_c   1.000
_cell.angle_alpha   90.00
_cell.angle_beta   90.00
_cell.angle_gamma   90.00
#
_symmetry.space_group_name_H-M   'P 1'
#
loop_
_entity.id
_entity.type
_entity.pdbx_description
1 polymer ?
#
loop_
_entity_poly.entity_id
_entity_poly.type
_entity_poly.pdbx_seq_one_letter_code
_entity_poly.pdbx_strand_id
1 'polypeptide(L)'
;YNDPKLESRLPYDVAQARKLLAEAGYADGFDITMDCPNNRYINDERLCIALASMWAQIKVRVKVNALPRTMFFPKIEKFDTSLYLAGWGGGSTDAEIMLTPVLRNRGEQGVGVANYGGIVNNEADALAAASTAETDPKKREALVKSALQAFREQVNIIPLHRQVIPWAMKREVSIPHSP
;
A
#
# COMPACT_ATOMS: atom_id res chain seq x y z
N TYR A 1 13.44 10.11 0.60
CA TYR A 1 12.72 11.39 0.74
C TYR A 1 12.04 11.43 2.12
N ASN A 2 12.73 11.97 3.12
CA ASN A 2 12.16 12.16 4.46
C ASN A 2 11.31 13.42 4.47
N ASP A 3 10.00 13.25 4.55
CA ASP A 3 9.06 14.35 4.73
C ASP A 3 8.15 14.05 5.94
N PRO A 4 8.24 14.84 7.02
CA PRO A 4 7.42 14.62 8.22
C PRO A 4 5.91 14.63 7.94
N LYS A 5 5.46 15.35 6.91
CA LYS A 5 4.05 15.36 6.51
C LYS A 5 3.63 14.03 5.91
N LEU A 6 4.49 13.40 5.11
CA LEU A 6 4.23 12.07 4.53
C LEU A 6 4.36 10.95 5.58
N GLU A 7 5.22 11.14 6.59
CA GLU A 7 5.43 10.17 7.68
C GLU A 7 4.30 10.21 8.73
N SER A 8 3.57 11.33 8.86
CA SER A 8 2.51 11.44 9.87
C SER A 8 1.34 10.51 9.51
N ARG A 9 0.88 9.70 10.46
CA ARG A 9 -0.27 8.82 10.28
C ARG A 9 -1.53 9.49 10.81
N LEU A 10 -2.68 9.11 10.26
CA LEU A 10 -3.96 9.42 10.88
C LEU A 10 -3.99 8.79 12.29
N PRO A 11 -4.53 9.50 13.30
CA PRO A 11 -4.64 8.95 14.64
C PRO A 11 -5.55 7.72 14.65
N TYR A 12 -5.26 6.76 15.51
CA TYR A 12 -6.17 5.65 15.77
C TYR A 12 -7.33 6.16 16.62
N ASP A 13 -8.49 6.30 16.00
CA ASP A 13 -9.72 6.80 16.65
C ASP A 13 -10.94 6.01 16.17
N VAL A 14 -11.37 5.05 16.99
CA VAL A 14 -12.55 4.20 16.73
C VAL A 14 -13.85 5.01 16.72
N ALA A 15 -13.96 6.04 17.57
CA ALA A 15 -15.17 6.87 17.63
C ALA A 15 -15.31 7.71 16.35
N GLN A 16 -14.22 8.33 15.92
CA GLN A 16 -14.20 9.08 14.68
C GLN A 16 -14.46 8.19 13.47
N ALA A 17 -13.88 6.96 13.43
CA ALA A 17 -14.12 6.01 12.36
C ALA A 17 -15.60 5.61 12.25
N ARG A 18 -16.26 5.35 13.40
CA ARG A 18 -17.71 5.08 13.43
C ARG A 18 -18.54 6.26 12.94
N LYS A 19 -18.16 7.48 13.33
CA LYS A 19 -18.84 8.70 12.87
C LYS A 19 -18.73 8.85 11.35
N LEU A 20 -17.54 8.69 10.78
CA LEU A 20 -17.32 8.77 9.33
C LEU A 20 -18.09 7.68 8.57
N LEU A 21 -18.16 6.46 9.10
CA LEU A 21 -18.99 5.39 8.52
C LEU A 21 -20.46 5.76 8.52
N ALA A 22 -20.99 6.34 9.60
CA ALA A 22 -22.36 6.77 9.68
C ALA A 22 -22.66 7.93 8.69
N GLU A 23 -21.76 8.91 8.58
CA GLU A 23 -21.85 10.00 7.59
C GLU A 23 -21.84 9.46 6.14
N ALA A 24 -21.11 8.37 5.89
CA ALA A 24 -21.08 7.69 4.60
C ALA A 24 -22.29 6.78 4.34
N GLY A 25 -23.25 6.70 5.28
CA GLY A 25 -24.45 5.86 5.15
C GLY A 25 -24.28 4.42 5.66
N TYR A 26 -23.19 4.10 6.36
CA TYR A 26 -22.86 2.76 6.86
C TYR A 26 -22.84 2.68 8.39
N ALA A 27 -23.80 3.30 9.08
CA ALA A 27 -23.89 3.32 10.55
C ALA A 27 -23.93 1.90 11.17
N ASP A 28 -24.50 0.93 10.45
CA ASP A 28 -24.58 -0.49 10.86
C ASP A 28 -23.42 -1.34 10.31
N GLY A 29 -22.43 -0.68 9.68
CA GLY A 29 -21.31 -1.33 9.04
C GLY A 29 -21.71 -2.05 7.76
N PHE A 30 -20.82 -2.89 7.26
CA PHE A 30 -21.04 -3.69 6.05
C PHE A 30 -20.15 -4.93 6.04
N ASP A 31 -20.47 -5.85 5.12
CA ASP A 31 -19.66 -7.04 4.86
C ASP A 31 -18.74 -6.81 3.68
N ILE A 32 -17.48 -7.22 3.79
CA ILE A 32 -16.48 -7.12 2.72
C ILE A 32 -15.53 -8.32 2.76
N THR A 33 -15.06 -8.74 1.60
CA THR A 33 -14.03 -9.77 1.50
C THR A 33 -12.65 -9.13 1.35
N MET A 34 -11.67 -9.62 2.13
CA MET A 34 -10.27 -9.29 2.01
C MET A 34 -9.51 -10.47 1.45
N ASP A 35 -8.98 -10.34 0.24
CA ASP A 35 -8.09 -11.32 -0.35
C ASP A 35 -6.68 -11.16 0.24
N CYS A 36 -6.11 -12.27 0.68
CA CYS A 36 -4.86 -12.29 1.42
C CYS A 36 -3.98 -13.43 0.92
N PRO A 37 -2.70 -13.21 0.62
CA PRO A 37 -1.80 -14.33 0.40
C PRO A 37 -1.54 -15.05 1.72
N ASN A 38 -1.16 -16.33 1.66
CA ASN A 38 -0.82 -17.13 2.85
C ASN A 38 0.56 -17.78 2.78
N ASN A 39 1.32 -17.48 1.73
CA ASN A 39 2.67 -18.01 1.53
C ASN A 39 3.57 -17.03 0.73
N ARG A 40 3.35 -15.73 0.85
CA ARG A 40 4.11 -14.69 0.14
C ARG A 40 4.89 -13.77 1.07
N TYR A 41 4.28 -13.34 2.16
CA TYR A 41 4.88 -12.42 3.13
C TYR A 41 4.95 -13.04 4.52
N ILE A 42 5.79 -12.50 5.40
CA ILE A 42 5.85 -12.96 6.78
C ILE A 42 4.52 -12.67 7.49
N ASN A 43 3.88 -13.71 8.00
CA ASN A 43 2.59 -13.64 8.72
C ASN A 43 1.42 -13.03 7.92
N ASP A 44 1.43 -13.10 6.61
CA ASP A 44 0.43 -12.48 5.74
C ASP A 44 -1.02 -12.78 6.14
N GLU A 45 -1.42 -14.04 6.22
CA GLU A 45 -2.76 -14.43 6.66
C GLU A 45 -3.08 -13.96 8.08
N ARG A 46 -2.11 -14.04 9.01
CA ARG A 46 -2.30 -13.58 10.39
C ARG A 46 -2.52 -12.08 10.48
N LEU A 47 -1.86 -11.31 9.62
CA LEU A 47 -2.06 -9.86 9.51
C LEU A 47 -3.48 -9.55 9.05
N CYS A 48 -3.98 -10.26 8.03
CA CYS A 48 -5.35 -10.07 7.56
C CYS A 48 -6.39 -10.42 8.63
N ILE A 49 -6.20 -11.49 9.39
CA ILE A 49 -7.07 -11.86 10.51
C ILE A 49 -7.06 -10.78 11.59
N ALA A 50 -5.88 -10.24 11.93
CA ALA A 50 -5.77 -9.16 12.90
C ALA A 50 -6.48 -7.89 12.43
N LEU A 51 -6.32 -7.51 11.17
CA LEU A 51 -7.02 -6.36 10.57
C LEU A 51 -8.55 -6.56 10.58
N ALA A 52 -9.03 -7.75 10.21
CA ALA A 52 -10.45 -8.08 10.29
C ALA A 52 -11.01 -7.91 11.71
N SER A 53 -10.26 -8.38 12.72
CA SER A 53 -10.64 -8.21 14.13
C SER A 53 -10.67 -6.74 14.57
N MET A 54 -9.73 -5.92 14.09
CA MET A 54 -9.71 -4.48 14.38
C MET A 54 -10.91 -3.77 13.75
N TRP A 55 -11.27 -4.08 12.51
CA TRP A 55 -12.39 -3.46 11.82
C TRP A 55 -13.77 -3.92 12.33
N ALA A 56 -13.85 -5.07 12.95
CA ALA A 56 -15.08 -5.50 13.65
C ALA A 56 -15.50 -4.50 14.74
N GLN A 57 -14.57 -3.77 15.35
CA GLN A 57 -14.86 -2.73 16.33
C GLN A 57 -15.70 -1.57 15.75
N ILE A 58 -15.62 -1.34 14.46
CA ILE A 58 -16.39 -0.32 13.73
C ILE A 58 -17.51 -0.97 12.89
N LYS A 59 -17.89 -2.19 13.20
CA LYS A 59 -18.93 -2.97 12.52
C LYS A 59 -18.62 -3.32 11.04
N VAL A 60 -17.38 -3.15 10.57
CA VAL A 60 -16.98 -3.65 9.26
C VAL A 60 -16.61 -5.12 9.41
N ARG A 61 -17.44 -5.99 8.81
CA ARG A 61 -17.30 -7.44 8.90
C ARG A 61 -16.49 -7.96 7.74
N VAL A 62 -15.23 -8.25 8.01
CA VAL A 62 -14.26 -8.67 6.98
C VAL A 62 -14.18 -10.19 6.93
N LYS A 63 -14.55 -10.78 5.79
CA LYS A 63 -14.27 -12.18 5.48
C LYS A 63 -12.87 -12.29 4.87
N VAL A 64 -11.93 -12.87 5.60
CA VAL A 64 -10.58 -13.14 5.08
C VAL A 64 -10.63 -14.33 4.14
N ASN A 65 -10.16 -14.13 2.90
CA ASN A 65 -9.99 -15.15 1.88
C ASN A 65 -8.50 -15.38 1.66
N ALA A 66 -7.92 -16.33 2.40
CA ALA A 66 -6.50 -16.64 2.35
C ALA A 66 -6.18 -17.58 1.17
N LEU A 67 -5.28 -17.17 0.29
CA LEU A 67 -4.96 -17.86 -0.95
C LEU A 67 -3.46 -18.06 -1.11
N PRO A 68 -3.01 -19.18 -1.68
CA PRO A 68 -1.64 -19.31 -2.15
C PRO A 68 -1.31 -18.21 -3.17
N ARG A 69 -0.06 -17.73 -3.19
CA ARG A 69 0.37 -16.65 -4.10
C ARG A 69 0.04 -16.91 -5.57
N THR A 70 0.04 -18.16 -5.99
CA THR A 70 -0.27 -18.60 -7.36
C THR A 70 -1.74 -18.40 -7.74
N MET A 71 -2.63 -18.31 -6.78
CA MET A 71 -4.06 -18.00 -6.97
C MET A 71 -4.35 -16.52 -6.65
N PHE A 72 -3.67 -15.98 -5.64
CA PHE A 72 -3.87 -14.62 -5.18
C PHE A 72 -3.54 -13.57 -6.26
N PHE A 73 -2.33 -13.60 -6.84
CA PHE A 73 -1.94 -12.59 -7.83
C PHE A 73 -2.80 -12.61 -9.08
N PRO A 74 -3.09 -13.76 -9.74
CA PRO A 74 -4.00 -13.77 -10.89
C PRO A 74 -5.41 -13.26 -10.59
N LYS A 75 -5.87 -13.37 -9.33
CA LYS A 75 -7.17 -12.85 -8.89
C LYS A 75 -7.15 -11.32 -8.81
N ILE A 76 -6.19 -10.74 -8.10
CA ILE A 76 -6.11 -9.28 -7.94
C ILE A 76 -5.71 -8.56 -9.23
N GLU A 77 -4.93 -9.21 -10.10
CA GLU A 77 -4.59 -8.68 -11.44
C GLU A 77 -5.80 -8.51 -12.37
N LYS A 78 -6.84 -9.32 -12.15
CA LYS A 78 -8.14 -9.23 -12.85
C LYS A 78 -9.11 -8.27 -12.17
N PHE A 79 -8.68 -7.54 -11.13
CA PHE A 79 -9.54 -6.69 -10.28
C PHE A 79 -10.71 -7.44 -9.61
N ASP A 80 -10.62 -8.76 -9.48
CA ASP A 80 -11.60 -9.59 -8.79
C ASP A 80 -11.34 -9.58 -7.27
N THR A 81 -11.34 -8.40 -6.69
CA THR A 81 -11.07 -8.19 -5.26
C THR A 81 -11.71 -6.88 -4.78
N SER A 82 -12.24 -6.88 -3.57
CA SER A 82 -12.77 -5.66 -2.93
C SER A 82 -11.71 -5.00 -2.04
N LEU A 83 -10.89 -5.81 -1.40
CA LEU A 83 -9.83 -5.41 -0.49
C LEU A 83 -8.74 -6.47 -0.52
N TYR A 84 -7.49 -6.08 -0.53
CA TYR A 84 -6.39 -7.04 -0.57
C TYR A 84 -5.17 -6.57 0.24
N LEU A 85 -4.39 -7.53 0.72
CA LEU A 85 -3.09 -7.28 1.34
C LEU A 85 -1.98 -7.53 0.31
N ALA A 86 -1.20 -6.51 0.01
CA ALA A 86 -0.01 -6.65 -0.82
C ALA A 86 1.19 -5.96 -0.18
N GLY A 87 2.38 -6.41 -0.50
CA GLY A 87 3.63 -5.77 -0.16
C GLY A 87 4.39 -5.39 -1.41
N TRP A 88 5.08 -4.28 -1.36
CA TRP A 88 5.96 -3.82 -2.41
C TRP A 88 7.33 -3.47 -1.85
N GLY A 89 8.37 -3.75 -2.59
CA GLY A 89 9.73 -3.43 -2.24
C GLY A 89 10.65 -3.61 -3.44
N GLY A 90 11.82 -3.06 -3.39
CA GLY A 90 12.78 -3.16 -4.48
C GLY A 90 14.21 -2.92 -4.03
N GLY A 91 15.14 -3.10 -4.94
CA GLY A 91 16.57 -2.94 -4.74
C GLY A 91 17.06 -1.49 -4.81
N SER A 92 16.17 -0.51 -4.75
CA SER A 92 16.50 0.92 -4.79
C SER A 92 15.80 1.69 -3.69
N THR A 93 16.42 2.77 -3.24
CA THR A 93 15.83 3.76 -2.32
C THR A 93 15.09 4.87 -3.04
N ASP A 94 15.05 4.83 -4.38
CA ASP A 94 14.34 5.82 -5.19
C ASP A 94 12.82 5.57 -5.14
N ALA A 95 12.04 6.64 -5.00
CA ALA A 95 10.58 6.57 -4.95
C ALA A 95 9.97 6.04 -6.25
N GLU A 96 10.65 6.14 -7.38
CA GLU A 96 10.22 5.66 -8.69
C GLU A 96 9.85 4.17 -8.67
N ILE A 97 10.54 3.38 -7.84
CA ILE A 97 10.27 1.95 -7.68
C ILE A 97 8.86 1.65 -7.18
N MET A 98 8.21 2.61 -6.56
CA MET A 98 6.84 2.51 -6.08
C MET A 98 5.89 3.37 -6.90
N LEU A 99 6.29 4.58 -7.25
CA LEU A 99 5.44 5.52 -7.99
C LEU A 99 4.96 4.91 -9.30
N THR A 100 5.86 4.52 -10.17
CA THR A 100 5.49 4.04 -11.51
C THR A 100 4.74 2.72 -11.51
N PRO A 101 5.17 1.63 -10.86
CA PRO A 101 4.45 0.36 -10.97
C PRO A 101 3.20 0.28 -10.09
N VAL A 102 3.15 0.97 -8.94
CA VAL A 102 2.11 0.76 -7.92
C VAL A 102 1.09 1.88 -7.87
N LEU A 103 1.56 3.14 -7.90
CA LEU A 103 0.69 4.29 -7.61
C LEU A 103 0.15 4.96 -8.87
N ARG A 104 0.86 4.94 -9.99
CA ARG A 104 0.38 5.55 -11.21
C ARG A 104 -0.85 4.86 -11.79
N ASN A 105 -1.62 5.60 -12.54
CA ASN A 105 -2.72 5.06 -13.34
C ASN A 105 -2.21 3.95 -14.25
N ARG A 106 -3.01 2.91 -14.49
CA ARG A 106 -2.62 1.84 -15.42
C ARG A 106 -2.41 2.38 -16.83
N GLY A 107 -1.27 2.02 -17.41
CA GLY A 107 -0.84 2.41 -18.75
C GLY A 107 0.00 1.34 -19.40
N GLU A 108 0.70 1.70 -20.45
CA GLU A 108 1.62 0.84 -21.20
C GLU A 108 3.00 0.74 -20.50
N GLN A 109 3.84 -0.16 -20.98
CA GLN A 109 5.25 -0.32 -20.58
C GLN A 109 5.48 -0.47 -19.07
N GLY A 110 4.55 -1.14 -18.36
CA GLY A 110 4.69 -1.42 -16.92
C GLY A 110 4.22 -0.30 -16.00
N VAL A 111 3.71 0.81 -16.54
CA VAL A 111 3.12 1.88 -15.73
C VAL A 111 1.85 1.37 -15.05
N GLY A 112 1.77 1.51 -13.73
CA GLY A 112 0.63 1.04 -12.95
C GLY A 112 0.40 -0.46 -13.00
N VAL A 113 1.39 -1.27 -13.38
CA VAL A 113 1.25 -2.73 -13.52
C VAL A 113 0.81 -3.41 -12.23
N ALA A 114 1.19 -2.88 -11.09
CA ALA A 114 0.80 -3.36 -9.76
C ALA A 114 -0.27 -2.48 -9.08
N ASN A 115 -0.89 -1.58 -9.81
CA ASN A 115 -2.09 -0.87 -9.36
C ASN A 115 -3.30 -1.82 -9.45
N TYR A 116 -3.34 -2.81 -8.56
CA TYR A 116 -4.38 -3.85 -8.52
C TYR A 116 -5.73 -3.33 -7.99
N GLY A 117 -5.75 -2.14 -7.40
CA GLY A 117 -7.00 -1.48 -6.98
C GLY A 117 -7.69 -0.70 -8.10
N GLY A 118 -7.07 -0.60 -9.29
CA GLY A 118 -7.61 0.23 -10.37
C GLY A 118 -7.74 1.71 -10.00
N ILE A 119 -6.88 2.18 -9.11
CA ILE A 119 -6.90 3.56 -8.60
C ILE A 119 -6.61 4.51 -9.75
N VAL A 120 -7.44 5.55 -9.90
CA VAL A 120 -7.23 6.63 -10.86
C VAL A 120 -7.05 7.94 -10.10
N ASN A 121 -5.90 8.59 -10.29
CA ASN A 121 -5.57 9.90 -9.78
C ASN A 121 -4.75 10.65 -10.83
N ASN A 122 -5.42 11.42 -11.66
CA ASN A 122 -4.78 12.11 -12.77
C ASN A 122 -3.76 13.16 -12.34
N GLU A 123 -4.00 13.85 -11.21
CA GLU A 123 -3.07 14.83 -10.67
C GLU A 123 -1.78 14.14 -10.18
N ALA A 124 -1.92 13.13 -9.32
CA ALA A 124 -0.78 12.39 -8.81
C ALA A 124 -0.01 11.67 -9.92
N ASP A 125 -0.71 11.12 -10.93
CA ASP A 125 -0.11 10.46 -12.09
C ASP A 125 0.72 11.46 -12.93
N ALA A 126 0.21 12.66 -13.19
CA ALA A 126 0.93 13.69 -13.92
C ALA A 126 2.19 14.15 -13.18
N LEU A 127 2.11 14.33 -11.84
CA LEU A 127 3.25 14.69 -11.00
C LEU A 127 4.31 13.57 -10.98
N ALA A 128 3.89 12.31 -10.87
CA ALA A 128 4.78 11.17 -10.91
C ALA A 128 5.47 11.05 -12.29
N ALA A 129 4.73 11.21 -13.37
CA ALA A 129 5.29 11.22 -14.73
C ALA A 129 6.31 12.35 -14.91
N ALA A 130 6.00 13.55 -14.44
CA ALA A 130 6.91 14.69 -14.51
C ALA A 130 8.20 14.43 -13.70
N SER A 131 8.10 13.76 -12.54
CA SER A 131 9.27 13.41 -11.73
C SER A 131 10.24 12.45 -12.41
N THR A 132 9.73 11.57 -13.27
CA THR A 132 10.55 10.62 -14.04
C THR A 132 11.39 11.33 -15.13
N ALA A 133 10.86 12.41 -15.70
CA ALA A 133 11.53 13.19 -16.74
C ALA A 133 12.44 14.31 -16.19
N GLU A 134 12.32 14.67 -14.91
CA GLU A 134 13.04 15.79 -14.31
C GLU A 134 14.48 15.38 -13.95
N THR A 135 15.46 16.15 -14.42
CA THR A 135 16.88 15.91 -14.19
C THR A 135 17.48 16.74 -13.04
N ASP A 136 16.84 17.85 -12.66
CA ASP A 136 17.26 18.62 -11.48
C ASP A 136 16.82 17.87 -10.20
N PRO A 137 17.76 17.46 -9.33
CA PRO A 137 17.43 16.65 -8.16
C PRO A 137 16.44 17.32 -7.20
N LYS A 138 16.52 18.65 -7.02
CA LYS A 138 15.63 19.38 -6.10
C LYS A 138 14.21 19.49 -6.67
N LYS A 139 14.10 19.77 -7.96
CA LYS A 139 12.78 19.81 -8.63
C LYS A 139 12.14 18.42 -8.66
N ARG A 140 12.94 17.39 -8.96
CA ARG A 140 12.49 16.00 -8.93
C ARG A 140 11.99 15.60 -7.55
N GLU A 141 12.72 15.92 -6.49
CA GLU A 141 12.31 15.68 -5.12
C GLU A 141 10.97 16.38 -4.80
N ALA A 142 10.78 17.61 -5.21
CA ALA A 142 9.53 18.34 -5.01
C ALA A 142 8.35 17.67 -5.73
N LEU A 143 8.54 17.25 -6.98
CA LEU A 143 7.51 16.51 -7.75
C LEU A 143 7.15 15.18 -7.10
N VAL A 144 8.13 14.41 -6.66
CA VAL A 144 7.92 13.14 -5.94
C VAL A 144 7.11 13.36 -4.67
N LYS A 145 7.46 14.37 -3.86
CA LYS A 145 6.73 14.70 -2.63
C LYS A 145 5.28 15.10 -2.92
N SER A 146 5.07 15.93 -3.93
CA SER A 146 3.72 16.35 -4.35
C SER A 146 2.89 15.16 -4.86
N ALA A 147 3.47 14.27 -5.66
CA ALA A 147 2.80 13.06 -6.11
C ALA A 147 2.38 12.16 -4.94
N LEU A 148 3.30 11.88 -4.01
CA LEU A 148 3.01 11.07 -2.82
C LEU A 148 1.94 11.70 -1.93
N GLN A 149 1.93 13.03 -1.78
CA GLN A 149 0.90 13.74 -1.03
C GLN A 149 -0.48 13.57 -1.69
N ALA A 150 -0.58 13.78 -3.01
CA ALA A 150 -1.83 13.61 -3.75
C ALA A 150 -2.36 12.16 -3.69
N PHE A 151 -1.50 11.14 -3.77
CA PHE A 151 -1.90 9.74 -3.55
C PHE A 151 -2.39 9.49 -2.12
N ARG A 152 -1.73 10.07 -1.13
CA ARG A 152 -2.09 9.91 0.27
C ARG A 152 -3.47 10.48 0.59
N GLU A 153 -3.83 11.62 0.02
CA GLU A 153 -5.10 12.30 0.27
C GLU A 153 -6.31 11.49 -0.21
N GLN A 154 -6.15 10.62 -1.19
CA GLN A 154 -7.22 9.72 -1.64
C GLN A 154 -7.49 8.54 -0.69
N VAL A 155 -6.54 8.21 0.22
CA VAL A 155 -6.66 7.11 1.19
C VAL A 155 -6.99 5.73 0.55
N ASN A 156 -6.65 5.53 -0.73
CA ASN A 156 -6.90 4.28 -1.45
C ASN A 156 -5.91 3.16 -1.08
N ILE A 157 -4.78 3.52 -0.49
CA ILE A 157 -3.76 2.59 0.01
C ILE A 157 -3.49 2.93 1.47
N ILE A 158 -3.55 1.91 2.32
CA ILE A 158 -3.29 2.03 3.74
C ILE A 158 -1.92 1.40 4.03
N PRO A 159 -0.85 2.19 4.25
CA PRO A 159 0.45 1.66 4.62
C PRO A 159 0.40 1.05 6.02
N LEU A 160 0.72 -0.23 6.14
CA LEU A 160 0.66 -0.96 7.41
C LEU A 160 2.00 -0.89 8.15
N HIS A 161 3.05 -1.45 7.55
CA HIS A 161 4.39 -1.51 8.16
C HIS A 161 5.47 -1.74 7.10
N ARG A 162 6.71 -1.51 7.49
CA ARG A 162 7.89 -1.99 6.75
C ARG A 162 8.31 -3.32 7.34
N GLN A 163 8.43 -4.35 6.49
CA GLN A 163 8.86 -5.67 6.93
C GLN A 163 10.33 -5.62 7.34
N VAL A 164 10.61 -6.04 8.56
CA VAL A 164 11.98 -6.23 9.06
C VAL A 164 12.44 -7.64 8.68
N ILE A 165 13.61 -7.74 8.06
CA ILE A 165 14.25 -9.01 7.72
C ILE A 165 15.38 -9.25 8.72
N PRO A 166 15.24 -10.20 9.67
CA PRO A 166 16.32 -10.54 10.59
C PRO A 166 17.39 -11.38 9.88
N TRP A 167 18.64 -11.04 10.12
CA TRP A 167 19.79 -11.80 9.65
C TRP A 167 20.49 -12.45 10.85
N ALA A 168 20.74 -13.75 10.76
CA ALA A 168 21.54 -14.47 11.73
C ALA A 168 22.80 -15.01 11.05
N MET A 169 23.96 -14.74 11.62
CA MET A 169 25.23 -15.19 11.09
C MET A 169 26.20 -15.52 12.23
N LYS A 170 27.23 -16.30 11.93
CA LYS A 170 28.32 -16.55 12.87
C LYS A 170 29.07 -15.25 13.17
N ARG A 171 29.65 -15.15 14.36
CA ARG A 171 30.34 -13.91 14.81
C ARG A 171 31.49 -13.48 13.90
N GLU A 172 32.12 -14.45 13.24
CA GLU A 172 33.26 -14.23 12.34
C GLU A 172 32.83 -13.77 10.93
N VAL A 173 31.53 -13.81 10.62
CA VAL A 173 31.01 -13.40 9.31
C VAL A 173 30.49 -11.98 9.42
N SER A 174 31.01 -11.10 8.58
CA SER A 174 30.48 -9.73 8.40
C SER A 174 30.01 -9.57 6.98
N ILE A 175 28.75 -9.17 6.82
CA ILE A 175 28.16 -8.88 5.51
C ILE A 175 27.92 -7.36 5.47
N PRO A 176 28.51 -6.64 4.51
CA PRO A 176 28.14 -5.24 4.34
C PRO A 176 26.67 -5.17 3.94
N HIS A 177 25.87 -4.53 4.78
CA HIS A 177 24.45 -4.30 4.50
C HIS A 177 24.33 -3.00 3.72
N SER A 178 23.93 -3.10 2.45
CA SER A 178 23.46 -1.94 1.70
C SER A 178 21.95 -1.78 1.95
N PRO A 179 21.50 -0.59 2.35
CA PRO A 179 20.09 -0.32 2.58
C PRO A 179 19.26 -0.45 1.31
#